data_f986798025a06008b6a6d582b3defc9b
#
_entry.id   f986798025a06008b6a6d582b3defc9b
#
_cell.length_a   1.000
_cell.length_b   1.000
_cell.length_c   1.000
_cell.angle_alpha   90.00
_cell.angle_beta   90.00
_cell.angle_gamma   90.00
#
_symmetry.space_group_name_H-M   'P 1'
#
loop_
_entity.id
_entity.type
_entity.pdbx_description
1 polymer ?
#
loop_
_entity_poly.entity_id
_entity_poly.type
_entity_poly.pdbx_seq_one_letter_code
_entity_poly.pdbx_strand_id
1 'polypeptide(L)'
;MEQRHLGRTGLRVSRIGLGTLTWGRDTDEHDAADVLKTFWEAGGTLVDTADVYGDGGAEYLLGRLIEGLVPRRDLVISTKAGSVPDPDRRFDGSRGHLLSALDASLTRLGTDYVDVWHIHAFDPGTPLEETLQALDLAVSSGRARYAGVSNFCGWQLAKAATWQLAAPGIRTRLASTQLEYSLLQRGVEREVLPAALDLGIGLLPSSPLGRGVLTAKYRNSTPPDSRGASEHLAPFVAPYLDDTASRIVDAVQTAADGLAVTPLQVALAWVRDRPGVTAPVIGARNAQQLTAALSVEALSLPDEICRALDDVSAPVHRYPDHDWSTL
;
A
#
# COMPACT_ATOMS: atom_id res chain seq x y z
N MET A 1 6.30 3.43 -17.66
CA MET A 1 5.28 3.73 -16.61
C MET A 1 5.39 5.18 -16.18
N GLU A 2 4.27 5.90 -16.01
CA GLU A 2 4.22 7.27 -15.51
C GLU A 2 4.83 7.37 -14.09
N GLN A 3 5.51 8.50 -13.81
CA GLN A 3 6.12 8.76 -12.50
C GLN A 3 5.37 9.90 -11.80
N ARG A 4 5.03 9.74 -10.52
CA ARG A 4 4.35 10.72 -9.68
C ARG A 4 5.21 11.12 -8.49
N HIS A 5 5.04 12.34 -8.00
CA HIS A 5 5.68 12.76 -6.75
C HIS A 5 5.04 12.05 -5.55
N LEU A 6 5.87 11.58 -4.62
CA LEU A 6 5.40 11.02 -3.35
C LEU A 6 5.05 12.18 -2.39
N GLY A 7 3.79 12.56 -2.36
CA GLY A 7 3.36 13.73 -1.63
C GLY A 7 4.07 15.01 -2.10
N ARG A 8 4.26 15.96 -1.18
CA ARG A 8 5.02 17.21 -1.44
C ARG A 8 6.51 17.02 -1.25
N THR A 9 7.09 16.01 -1.91
CA THR A 9 8.54 15.76 -1.87
C THR A 9 9.15 15.76 -3.26
N GLY A 10 10.47 15.75 -3.32
CA GLY A 10 11.21 15.59 -4.57
C GLY A 10 11.28 14.13 -5.06
N LEU A 11 10.84 13.15 -4.25
CA LEU A 11 10.87 11.75 -4.61
C LEU A 11 9.80 11.46 -5.66
N ARG A 12 10.21 10.84 -6.77
CA ARG A 12 9.29 10.36 -7.80
C ARG A 12 9.24 8.84 -7.76
N VAL A 13 8.04 8.29 -7.88
CA VAL A 13 7.78 6.86 -7.88
C VAL A 13 6.86 6.51 -9.05
N SER A 14 6.95 5.27 -9.54
CA SER A 14 5.99 4.77 -10.52
C SER A 14 4.57 4.83 -9.95
N ARG A 15 3.59 5.20 -10.78
CA ARG A 15 2.19 5.35 -10.38
C ARG A 15 1.47 4.04 -10.02
N ILE A 16 2.19 2.91 -10.10
CA ILE A 16 1.84 1.60 -9.55
C ILE A 16 3.07 1.11 -8.79
N GLY A 17 2.87 0.61 -7.57
CA GLY A 17 3.89 -0.02 -6.75
C GLY A 17 3.77 -1.55 -6.77
N LEU A 18 4.88 -2.25 -6.63
CA LEU A 18 4.96 -3.69 -6.46
C LEU A 18 5.06 -4.05 -4.99
N GLY A 19 4.09 -4.82 -4.46
CA GLY A 19 4.09 -5.32 -3.08
C GLY A 19 4.60 -6.76 -3.01
N THR A 20 5.38 -7.05 -2.00
CA THR A 20 6.09 -8.33 -1.80
C THR A 20 5.52 -9.21 -0.68
N LEU A 21 4.29 -8.96 -0.21
CA LEU A 21 3.66 -9.66 0.92
C LEU A 21 3.74 -11.20 0.83
N THR A 22 3.69 -11.77 -0.37
CA THR A 22 3.71 -13.22 -0.59
C THR A 22 5.10 -13.80 -0.79
N TRP A 23 6.14 -12.94 -0.93
CA TRP A 23 7.49 -13.39 -1.23
C TRP A 23 8.14 -14.11 -0.04
N GLY A 24 8.92 -15.11 -0.35
CA GLY A 24 9.60 -15.91 0.67
C GLY A 24 8.70 -16.90 1.40
N ARG A 25 7.38 -16.94 1.10
CA ARG A 25 6.45 -17.93 1.64
C ARG A 25 5.56 -18.55 0.55
N ASP A 26 4.76 -17.74 -0.17
CA ASP A 26 3.80 -18.21 -1.19
C ASP A 26 4.28 -17.93 -2.63
N THR A 27 5.37 -17.17 -2.78
CA THR A 27 6.03 -16.85 -4.05
C THR A 27 7.50 -17.20 -3.87
N ASP A 28 7.99 -18.12 -4.65
CA ASP A 28 9.38 -18.56 -4.60
C ASP A 28 10.36 -17.56 -5.28
N GLU A 29 11.66 -17.84 -5.22
CA GLU A 29 12.70 -16.96 -5.74
C GLU A 29 12.61 -16.80 -7.27
N HIS A 30 12.24 -17.83 -8.00
CA HIS A 30 12.14 -17.80 -9.46
C HIS A 30 10.98 -16.90 -9.90
N ASP A 31 9.79 -17.13 -9.36
CA ASP A 31 8.62 -16.32 -9.62
C ASP A 31 8.83 -14.85 -9.18
N ALA A 32 9.46 -14.63 -8.01
CA ALA A 32 9.76 -13.28 -7.54
C ALA A 32 10.75 -12.54 -8.45
N ALA A 33 11.76 -13.24 -8.99
CA ALA A 33 12.70 -12.68 -9.95
C ALA A 33 12.01 -12.26 -11.24
N ASP A 34 11.15 -13.11 -11.80
CA ASP A 34 10.39 -12.81 -13.02
C ASP A 34 9.42 -11.64 -12.80
N VAL A 35 8.76 -11.60 -11.65
CA VAL A 35 7.88 -10.49 -11.25
C VAL A 35 8.67 -9.18 -11.15
N LEU A 36 9.80 -9.16 -10.43
CA LEU A 36 10.62 -7.96 -10.26
C LEU A 36 11.17 -7.47 -11.59
N LYS A 37 11.68 -8.36 -12.42
CA LYS A 37 12.20 -8.05 -13.75
C LYS A 37 11.11 -7.46 -14.66
N THR A 38 9.94 -8.11 -14.71
CA THR A 38 8.79 -7.62 -15.50
C THR A 38 8.36 -6.23 -15.03
N PHE A 39 8.34 -5.98 -13.72
CA PHE A 39 8.00 -4.68 -13.15
C PHE A 39 9.00 -3.59 -13.55
N TRP A 40 10.29 -3.86 -13.38
CA TRP A 40 11.37 -2.94 -13.74
C TRP A 40 11.42 -2.63 -15.24
N GLU A 41 11.31 -3.65 -16.09
CA GLU A 41 11.28 -3.48 -17.56
C GLU A 41 10.07 -2.66 -18.03
N ALA A 42 8.95 -2.70 -17.30
CA ALA A 42 7.79 -1.84 -17.54
C ALA A 42 7.97 -0.39 -17.03
N GLY A 43 9.14 -0.04 -16.48
CA GLY A 43 9.44 1.27 -15.89
C GLY A 43 8.88 1.46 -14.47
N GLY A 44 8.60 0.37 -13.77
CA GLY A 44 8.20 0.37 -12.36
C GLY A 44 9.42 0.65 -11.47
N THR A 45 9.22 1.47 -10.43
CA THR A 45 10.29 1.84 -9.51
C THR A 45 9.95 1.55 -8.05
N LEU A 46 8.69 1.72 -7.62
CA LEU A 46 8.28 1.54 -6.22
C LEU A 46 8.10 0.06 -5.88
N VAL A 47 8.96 -0.46 -5.01
CA VAL A 47 8.83 -1.81 -4.43
C VAL A 47 8.56 -1.68 -2.94
N ASP A 48 7.44 -2.25 -2.47
CA ASP A 48 6.95 -2.18 -1.10
C ASP A 48 7.07 -3.54 -0.39
N THR A 49 7.74 -3.54 0.75
CA THR A 49 7.94 -4.71 1.61
C THR A 49 7.68 -4.35 3.09
N ALA A 50 7.95 -5.26 4.01
CA ALA A 50 7.92 -5.04 5.45
C ALA A 50 8.79 -6.10 6.17
N ASP A 51 9.27 -5.76 7.36
CA ASP A 51 10.06 -6.64 8.23
C ASP A 51 9.35 -7.94 8.62
N VAL A 52 8.01 -7.92 8.73
CA VAL A 52 7.20 -9.09 9.10
C VAL A 52 6.73 -9.93 7.89
N TYR A 53 6.97 -9.52 6.66
CA TYR A 53 6.52 -10.31 5.49
C TYR A 53 7.37 -11.57 5.34
N GLY A 54 6.69 -12.73 5.48
CA GLY A 54 7.38 -14.02 5.47
C GLY A 54 8.48 -14.12 6.55
N ASP A 55 8.26 -13.49 7.71
CA ASP A 55 9.22 -13.45 8.83
C ASP A 55 10.60 -12.88 8.41
N GLY A 56 10.56 -11.83 7.58
CA GLY A 56 11.75 -11.20 6.98
C GLY A 56 12.19 -11.82 5.65
N GLY A 57 11.59 -12.93 5.25
CA GLY A 57 11.93 -13.63 4.00
C GLY A 57 11.69 -12.78 2.75
N ALA A 58 10.67 -11.89 2.75
CA ALA A 58 10.41 -11.00 1.62
C ALA A 58 11.54 -9.97 1.42
N GLU A 59 12.04 -9.37 2.50
CA GLU A 59 13.18 -8.44 2.44
C GLU A 59 14.48 -9.15 2.04
N TYR A 60 14.73 -10.35 2.59
CA TYR A 60 15.90 -11.15 2.23
C TYR A 60 15.88 -11.51 0.74
N LEU A 61 14.75 -11.97 0.23
CA LEU A 61 14.59 -12.32 -1.19
C LEU A 61 14.76 -11.09 -2.09
N LEU A 62 14.16 -9.96 -1.74
CA LEU A 62 14.34 -8.70 -2.47
C LEU A 62 15.83 -8.28 -2.47
N GLY A 63 16.52 -8.39 -1.32
CA GLY A 63 17.95 -8.11 -1.20
C GLY A 63 18.80 -8.90 -2.18
N ARG A 64 18.57 -10.22 -2.28
CA ARG A 64 19.26 -11.09 -3.27
C ARG A 64 18.99 -10.68 -4.71
N LEU A 65 17.76 -10.30 -5.03
CA LEU A 65 17.38 -9.93 -6.40
C LEU A 65 17.98 -8.59 -6.84
N ILE A 66 18.11 -7.62 -5.93
CA ILE A 66 18.72 -6.32 -6.25
C ILE A 66 20.26 -6.39 -6.33
N GLU A 67 20.88 -7.42 -5.78
CA GLU A 67 22.32 -7.64 -5.92
C GLU A 67 22.70 -8.03 -7.36
N GLY A 68 21.86 -8.85 -8.02
CA GLY A 68 22.24 -9.46 -9.30
C GLY A 68 21.29 -9.23 -10.48
N LEU A 69 20.02 -8.83 -10.23
CA LEU A 69 19.02 -8.78 -11.30
C LEU A 69 18.61 -7.34 -11.66
N VAL A 70 18.31 -6.49 -10.68
CA VAL A 70 17.87 -5.11 -10.90
C VAL A 70 18.72 -4.17 -10.06
N PRO A 71 19.41 -3.17 -10.66
CA PRO A 71 20.25 -2.28 -9.91
C PRO A 71 19.48 -1.55 -8.79
N ARG A 72 20.02 -1.57 -7.57
CA ARG A 72 19.40 -0.92 -6.38
C ARG A 72 18.97 0.54 -6.66
N ARG A 73 19.79 1.28 -7.41
CA ARG A 73 19.54 2.69 -7.75
C ARG A 73 18.33 2.93 -8.65
N ASP A 74 17.85 1.91 -9.35
CA ASP A 74 16.70 2.00 -10.25
C ASP A 74 15.37 1.78 -9.52
N LEU A 75 15.44 1.39 -8.23
CA LEU A 75 14.30 1.10 -7.39
C LEU A 75 14.16 2.12 -6.25
N VAL A 76 12.90 2.43 -5.92
CA VAL A 76 12.49 3.09 -4.69
C VAL A 76 11.96 2.00 -3.75
N ILE A 77 12.76 1.62 -2.76
CA ILE A 77 12.41 0.57 -1.81
C ILE A 77 11.72 1.19 -0.61
N SER A 78 10.50 0.73 -0.34
CA SER A 78 9.72 1.04 0.84
C SER A 78 9.67 -0.19 1.75
N THR A 79 10.05 -0.04 3.03
CA THR A 79 9.83 -1.08 4.04
C THR A 79 9.18 -0.51 5.29
N LYS A 80 8.72 -1.40 6.19
CA LYS A 80 7.94 -1.03 7.36
C LYS A 80 8.46 -1.76 8.59
N ALA A 81 8.27 -1.12 9.77
CA ALA A 81 8.53 -1.73 11.07
C ALA A 81 7.48 -1.32 12.10
N GLY A 82 7.45 -2.02 13.24
CA GLY A 82 6.54 -1.73 14.35
C GLY A 82 5.36 -2.70 14.45
N SER A 83 5.20 -3.65 13.52
CA SER A 83 4.34 -4.82 13.71
C SER A 83 5.18 -5.94 14.31
N VAL A 84 4.67 -6.64 15.31
CA VAL A 84 5.39 -7.73 15.97
C VAL A 84 4.54 -8.99 16.01
N PRO A 85 5.14 -10.20 15.89
CA PRO A 85 4.41 -11.46 15.91
C PRO A 85 4.07 -11.92 17.36
N ASP A 86 3.64 -10.97 18.20
CA ASP A 86 3.27 -11.22 19.59
C ASP A 86 1.74 -11.07 19.74
N PRO A 87 1.00 -12.10 20.16
CA PRO A 87 -0.45 -12.03 20.32
C PRO A 87 -0.89 -11.02 21.40
N ASP A 88 -0.08 -10.76 22.40
CA ASP A 88 -0.39 -9.84 23.50
C ASP A 88 -0.01 -8.39 23.17
N ARG A 89 0.99 -8.22 22.30
CA ARG A 89 1.45 -6.91 21.83
C ARG A 89 1.70 -6.92 20.32
N ARG A 90 0.67 -6.66 19.54
CA ARG A 90 0.76 -6.69 18.07
C ARG A 90 1.60 -5.59 17.46
N PHE A 91 1.84 -4.50 18.19
CA PHE A 91 2.58 -3.33 17.71
C PHE A 91 3.57 -2.87 18.75
N ASP A 92 4.75 -2.48 18.33
CA ASP A 92 5.79 -1.87 19.15
C ASP A 92 6.36 -0.64 18.44
N GLY A 93 5.83 0.54 18.80
CA GLY A 93 6.27 1.84 18.30
C GLY A 93 7.46 2.43 19.05
N SER A 94 8.05 1.69 20.01
CA SER A 94 9.18 2.18 20.80
C SER A 94 10.41 2.41 19.93
N ARG A 95 11.17 3.46 20.29
CA ARG A 95 12.39 3.84 19.55
C ARG A 95 13.41 2.71 19.47
N GLY A 96 13.57 1.98 20.56
CA GLY A 96 14.52 0.86 20.62
C GLY A 96 14.17 -0.23 19.63
N HIS A 97 12.90 -0.69 19.64
CA HIS A 97 12.41 -1.69 18.71
C HIS A 97 12.51 -1.22 17.26
N LEU A 98 11.98 -0.03 16.97
CA LEU A 98 11.91 0.49 15.60
C LEU A 98 13.29 0.61 14.97
N LEU A 99 14.28 1.18 15.67
CA LEU A 99 15.63 1.34 15.12
C LEU A 99 16.34 0.00 14.94
N SER A 100 16.15 -0.94 15.86
CA SER A 100 16.68 -2.31 15.72
C SER A 100 16.04 -3.05 14.53
N ALA A 101 14.74 -2.89 14.33
CA ALA A 101 14.02 -3.45 13.19
C ALA A 101 14.51 -2.87 11.85
N LEU A 102 14.78 -1.56 11.80
CA LEU A 102 15.35 -0.92 10.60
C LEU A 102 16.74 -1.47 10.29
N ASP A 103 17.62 -1.61 11.29
CA ASP A 103 18.97 -2.15 11.09
C ASP A 103 18.92 -3.60 10.60
N ALA A 104 17.99 -4.40 11.12
CA ALA A 104 17.76 -5.77 10.66
C ALA A 104 17.21 -5.80 9.22
N SER A 105 16.29 -4.89 8.87
CA SER A 105 15.77 -4.75 7.49
C SER A 105 16.86 -4.38 6.49
N LEU A 106 17.73 -3.42 6.82
CA LEU A 106 18.88 -3.05 5.99
C LEU A 106 19.83 -4.22 5.77
N THR A 107 20.06 -5.02 6.82
CA THR A 107 20.88 -6.24 6.73
C THR A 107 20.26 -7.27 5.78
N ARG A 108 18.93 -7.54 5.89
CA ARG A 108 18.23 -8.48 5.00
C ARG A 108 18.19 -8.00 3.55
N LEU A 109 17.98 -6.69 3.36
CA LEU A 109 17.96 -6.06 2.04
C LEU A 109 19.37 -5.91 1.41
N GLY A 110 20.45 -6.09 2.18
CA GLY A 110 21.82 -5.92 1.68
C GLY A 110 22.12 -4.48 1.21
N THR A 111 21.58 -3.48 1.89
CA THR A 111 21.73 -2.05 1.50
C THR A 111 21.91 -1.17 2.72
N ASP A 112 22.55 -0.02 2.55
CA ASP A 112 22.81 0.94 3.63
C ASP A 112 21.60 1.86 3.90
N TYR A 113 20.60 1.88 3.00
CA TYR A 113 19.44 2.74 3.14
C TYR A 113 18.20 2.16 2.45
N VAL A 114 17.03 2.56 2.96
CA VAL A 114 15.76 2.45 2.24
C VAL A 114 15.30 3.84 1.78
N ASP A 115 14.51 3.87 0.69
CA ASP A 115 14.03 5.15 0.18
C ASP A 115 12.89 5.68 1.02
N VAL A 116 11.96 4.83 1.43
CA VAL A 116 10.85 5.19 2.32
C VAL A 116 10.77 4.20 3.47
N TRP A 117 10.74 4.70 4.70
CA TRP A 117 10.52 3.85 5.86
C TRP A 117 9.23 4.23 6.56
N HIS A 118 8.33 3.23 6.73
CA HIS A 118 7.02 3.42 7.33
C HIS A 118 6.95 2.83 8.73
N ILE A 119 6.20 3.49 9.62
CA ILE A 119 5.64 2.83 10.79
C ILE A 119 4.46 2.00 10.32
N HIS A 120 4.46 0.69 10.59
CA HIS A 120 3.49 -0.27 10.02
C HIS A 120 2.06 -0.08 10.52
N ALA A 121 1.91 0.32 11.78
CA ALA A 121 0.64 0.70 12.38
C ALA A 121 0.86 1.59 13.61
N PHE A 122 -0.20 2.27 14.04
CA PHE A 122 -0.20 3.05 15.28
C PHE A 122 -0.12 2.11 16.50
N ASP A 123 0.83 2.37 17.41
CA ASP A 123 0.93 1.69 18.71
C ASP A 123 0.34 2.58 19.80
N PRO A 124 -0.83 2.22 20.37
CA PRO A 124 -1.42 3.00 21.45
C PRO A 124 -0.63 2.90 22.77
N GLY A 125 0.27 1.93 22.90
CA GLY A 125 1.11 1.72 24.07
C GLY A 125 2.38 2.56 24.11
N THR A 126 2.74 3.20 22.97
CA THR A 126 3.92 4.06 22.87
C THR A 126 3.52 5.52 22.62
N PRO A 127 4.10 6.51 23.32
CA PRO A 127 3.89 7.90 22.99
C PRO A 127 4.24 8.17 21.53
N LEU A 128 3.32 8.79 20.78
CA LEU A 128 3.50 9.04 19.35
C LEU A 128 4.78 9.84 19.05
N GLU A 129 5.13 10.74 19.95
CA GLU A 129 6.32 11.58 19.88
C GLU A 129 7.62 10.76 19.87
N GLU A 130 7.66 9.65 20.62
CA GLU A 130 8.80 8.73 20.62
C GLU A 130 8.94 8.01 19.28
N THR A 131 7.83 7.50 18.74
CA THR A 131 7.77 6.87 17.41
C THR A 131 8.23 7.84 16.31
N LEU A 132 7.77 9.10 16.35
CA LEU A 132 8.15 10.12 15.37
C LEU A 132 9.61 10.54 15.49
N GLN A 133 10.19 10.52 16.70
CA GLN A 133 11.62 10.72 16.90
C GLN A 133 12.47 9.58 16.30
N ALA A 134 11.97 8.33 16.33
CA ALA A 134 12.63 7.23 15.66
C ALA A 134 12.69 7.44 14.13
N LEU A 135 11.60 7.93 13.52
CA LEU A 135 11.59 8.31 12.10
C LEU A 135 12.62 9.42 11.79
N ASP A 136 12.69 10.45 12.64
CA ASP A 136 13.65 11.54 12.46
C ASP A 136 15.11 11.06 12.57
N LEU A 137 15.41 10.17 13.52
CA LEU A 137 16.71 9.53 13.65
C LEU A 137 17.08 8.66 12.44
N ALA A 138 16.11 7.90 11.90
CA ALA A 138 16.33 7.08 10.72
C ALA A 138 16.69 7.93 9.49
N VAL A 139 15.97 9.04 9.30
CA VAL A 139 16.23 9.95 8.17
C VAL A 139 17.51 10.77 8.38
N SER A 140 17.73 11.34 9.57
CA SER A 140 18.92 12.15 9.86
C SER A 140 20.22 11.34 9.83
N SER A 141 20.17 10.06 10.16
CA SER A 141 21.32 9.13 10.02
C SER A 141 21.56 8.64 8.59
N GLY A 142 20.63 8.92 7.66
CA GLY A 142 20.72 8.47 6.27
C GLY A 142 20.27 7.02 6.02
N ARG A 143 19.83 6.29 7.04
CA ARG A 143 19.28 4.92 6.91
C ARG A 143 17.94 4.87 6.17
N ALA A 144 17.16 5.94 6.22
CA ALA A 144 16.00 6.15 5.37
C ALA A 144 16.11 7.50 4.65
N ARG A 145 15.59 7.64 3.44
CA ARG A 145 15.57 8.92 2.72
C ARG A 145 14.30 9.71 3.05
N TYR A 146 13.18 9.03 3.18
CA TYR A 146 11.87 9.59 3.50
C TYR A 146 11.18 8.75 4.56
N ALA A 147 10.25 9.37 5.29
CA ALA A 147 9.46 8.75 6.33
C ALA A 147 7.99 8.68 5.92
N GLY A 148 7.30 7.65 6.38
CA GLY A 148 5.86 7.50 6.21
C GLY A 148 5.22 6.78 7.39
N VAL A 149 3.90 6.66 7.32
CA VAL A 149 3.12 5.85 8.26
C VAL A 149 2.15 4.95 7.51
N SER A 150 1.74 3.85 8.12
CA SER A 150 0.75 2.92 7.56
C SER A 150 -0.32 2.63 8.60
N ASN A 151 -1.55 2.43 8.16
CA ASN A 151 -2.69 2.10 9.02
C ASN A 151 -2.95 3.11 10.16
N PHE A 152 -2.67 4.38 9.91
CA PHE A 152 -3.06 5.49 10.80
C PHE A 152 -4.42 6.01 10.38
N CYS A 153 -5.33 6.25 11.33
CA CYS A 153 -6.58 6.97 11.05
C CYS A 153 -6.34 8.49 10.93
N GLY A 154 -7.38 9.25 10.51
CA GLY A 154 -7.23 10.67 10.19
C GLY A 154 -6.64 11.52 11.31
N TRP A 155 -7.14 11.37 12.55
CA TRP A 155 -6.62 12.13 13.68
C TRP A 155 -5.16 11.77 14.04
N GLN A 156 -4.77 10.49 13.88
CA GLN A 156 -3.40 10.03 14.13
C GLN A 156 -2.44 10.62 13.10
N LEU A 157 -2.83 10.58 11.83
CA LEU A 157 -2.05 11.17 10.73
C LEU A 157 -1.88 12.69 10.92
N ALA A 158 -2.98 13.39 11.19
CA ALA A 158 -2.96 14.84 11.40
C ALA A 158 -2.13 15.22 12.63
N LYS A 159 -2.28 14.50 13.75
CA LYS A 159 -1.47 14.72 14.97
C LYS A 159 0.02 14.49 14.68
N ALA A 160 0.38 13.39 14.00
CA ALA A 160 1.76 13.07 13.67
C ALA A 160 2.41 14.15 12.80
N ALA A 161 1.77 14.53 11.71
CA ALA A 161 2.29 15.54 10.81
C ALA A 161 2.39 16.93 11.44
N THR A 162 1.37 17.35 12.21
CA THR A 162 1.37 18.63 12.92
C THR A 162 2.47 18.69 13.98
N TRP A 163 2.66 17.59 14.73
CA TRP A 163 3.75 17.52 15.69
C TRP A 163 5.13 17.67 15.04
N GLN A 164 5.36 16.99 13.91
CA GLN A 164 6.62 17.15 13.15
C GLN A 164 6.83 18.57 12.63
N LEU A 165 5.75 19.31 12.31
CA LEU A 165 5.83 20.71 11.90
C LEU A 165 6.21 21.63 13.06
N ALA A 166 5.72 21.36 14.27
CA ALA A 166 5.83 22.22 15.43
C ALA A 166 7.01 21.89 16.35
N ALA A 167 7.48 20.62 16.37
CA ALA A 167 8.49 20.18 17.32
C ALA A 167 9.87 20.77 16.99
N PRO A 168 10.52 21.44 17.96
CA PRO A 168 11.87 21.98 17.77
C PRO A 168 12.89 20.87 17.46
N GLY A 169 13.73 21.08 16.45
CA GLY A 169 14.79 20.14 16.07
C GLY A 169 14.36 18.99 15.17
N ILE A 170 13.06 18.69 15.04
CA ILE A 170 12.56 17.71 14.09
C ILE A 170 12.50 18.30 12.68
N ARG A 171 13.14 17.63 11.72
CA ARG A 171 13.22 18.09 10.31
C ARG A 171 12.51 17.18 9.34
N THR A 172 12.27 15.94 9.73
CA THR A 172 11.60 14.94 8.90
C THR A 172 10.10 15.25 8.80
N ARG A 173 9.57 15.16 7.58
CA ARG A 173 8.14 15.25 7.29
C ARG A 173 7.64 13.90 6.80
N LEU A 174 6.38 13.58 7.09
CA LEU A 174 5.74 12.43 6.47
C LEU A 174 5.59 12.68 4.96
N ALA A 175 6.18 11.80 4.16
CA ALA A 175 6.07 11.82 2.70
C ALA A 175 4.85 11.06 2.21
N SER A 176 4.47 9.99 2.93
CA SER A 176 3.39 9.10 2.52
C SER A 176 2.63 8.50 3.69
N THR A 177 1.40 8.11 3.41
CA THR A 177 0.60 7.22 4.26
C THR A 177 0.13 6.02 3.42
N GLN A 178 0.20 4.81 3.98
CA GLN A 178 -0.22 3.59 3.30
C GLN A 178 -1.39 2.96 4.03
N LEU A 179 -2.52 2.77 3.34
CA LEU A 179 -3.74 2.18 3.91
C LEU A 179 -4.47 1.35 2.86
N GLU A 180 -5.35 0.46 3.33
CA GLU A 180 -6.25 -0.27 2.45
C GLU A 180 -7.23 0.71 1.78
N TYR A 181 -7.24 0.72 0.44
CA TYR A 181 -8.16 1.54 -0.36
C TYR A 181 -8.51 0.84 -1.66
N SER A 182 -9.80 0.64 -1.87
CA SER A 182 -10.38 0.02 -3.06
C SER A 182 -11.88 0.34 -3.14
N LEU A 183 -12.56 -0.09 -4.19
CA LEU A 183 -14.02 -0.03 -4.29
C LEU A 183 -14.75 -0.76 -3.14
N LEU A 184 -14.10 -1.75 -2.49
CA LEU A 184 -14.66 -2.47 -1.33
C LEU A 184 -14.32 -1.82 0.01
N GLN A 185 -13.32 -0.95 0.05
CA GLN A 185 -12.87 -0.29 1.28
C GLN A 185 -12.57 1.18 1.00
N ARG A 186 -13.57 2.03 1.25
CA ARG A 186 -13.51 3.48 1.00
C ARG A 186 -13.39 4.33 2.28
N GLY A 187 -13.19 3.69 3.43
CA GLY A 187 -13.14 4.36 4.73
C GLY A 187 -12.08 5.46 4.84
N VAL A 188 -11.01 5.38 4.04
CA VAL A 188 -9.96 6.43 3.99
C VAL A 188 -10.48 7.78 3.52
N GLU A 189 -11.55 7.80 2.71
CA GLU A 189 -12.13 9.03 2.13
C GLU A 189 -12.74 9.94 3.19
N ARG A 190 -13.14 9.37 4.34
CA ARG A 190 -13.77 10.11 5.42
C ARG A 190 -12.83 11.12 6.09
N GLU A 191 -11.63 10.69 6.48
CA GLU A 191 -10.72 11.51 7.27
C GLU A 191 -9.28 11.49 6.75
N VAL A 192 -8.77 10.30 6.38
CA VAL A 192 -7.35 10.14 6.04
C VAL A 192 -7.01 10.84 4.75
N LEU A 193 -7.82 10.66 3.71
CA LEU A 193 -7.58 11.28 2.41
C LEU A 193 -7.66 12.82 2.48
N PRO A 194 -8.69 13.45 3.08
CA PRO A 194 -8.70 14.89 3.28
C PRO A 194 -7.48 15.40 4.07
N ALA A 195 -7.10 14.72 5.16
CA ALA A 195 -5.93 15.08 5.95
C ALA A 195 -4.62 14.94 5.14
N ALA A 196 -4.48 13.88 4.36
CA ALA A 196 -3.31 13.67 3.53
C ALA A 196 -3.17 14.75 2.44
N LEU A 197 -4.29 15.14 1.81
CA LEU A 197 -4.32 16.21 0.80
C LEU A 197 -3.92 17.57 1.39
N ASP A 198 -4.50 17.95 2.54
CA ASP A 198 -4.19 19.19 3.24
C ASP A 198 -2.71 19.27 3.65
N LEU A 199 -2.19 18.18 4.22
CA LEU A 199 -0.82 18.07 4.71
C LEU A 199 0.21 17.81 3.59
N GLY A 200 -0.23 17.52 2.37
CA GLY A 200 0.64 17.20 1.23
C GLY A 200 1.35 15.85 1.34
N ILE A 201 0.70 14.88 1.97
CA ILE A 201 1.18 13.51 2.17
C ILE A 201 0.61 12.63 1.05
N GLY A 202 1.45 11.84 0.37
CA GLY A 202 1.01 10.96 -0.71
C GLY A 202 0.32 9.70 -0.17
N LEU A 203 -0.80 9.31 -0.78
CA LEU A 203 -1.49 8.07 -0.42
C LEU A 203 -0.97 6.91 -1.26
N LEU A 204 -0.62 5.81 -0.59
CA LEU A 204 -0.23 4.53 -1.19
C LEU A 204 -1.31 3.49 -0.86
N PRO A 205 -2.34 3.31 -1.71
CA PRO A 205 -3.35 2.28 -1.49
C PRO A 205 -2.76 0.88 -1.39
N SER A 206 -2.94 0.20 -0.26
CA SER A 206 -2.71 -1.23 -0.14
C SER A 206 -3.99 -2.01 -0.48
N SER A 207 -3.86 -3.27 -0.88
CA SER A 207 -4.98 -4.13 -1.32
C SER A 207 -5.94 -3.45 -2.33
N PRO A 208 -5.46 -2.77 -3.38
CA PRO A 208 -6.28 -1.97 -4.28
C PRO A 208 -7.32 -2.79 -5.07
N LEU A 209 -7.17 -4.11 -5.09
CA LEU A 209 -8.10 -5.07 -5.70
C LEU A 209 -9.01 -5.76 -4.67
N GLY A 210 -9.20 -5.17 -3.47
CA GLY A 210 -10.00 -5.78 -2.42
C GLY A 210 -9.52 -7.19 -2.09
N ARG A 211 -8.20 -7.35 -1.90
CA ARG A 211 -7.54 -8.65 -1.62
C ARG A 211 -7.75 -9.70 -2.72
N GLY A 212 -8.05 -9.23 -3.94
CA GLY A 212 -8.29 -10.04 -5.13
C GLY A 212 -9.77 -10.30 -5.43
N VAL A 213 -10.71 -9.81 -4.62
CA VAL A 213 -12.14 -9.99 -4.82
C VAL A 213 -12.62 -9.19 -6.04
N LEU A 214 -12.12 -7.99 -6.24
CA LEU A 214 -12.47 -7.13 -7.39
C LEU A 214 -11.99 -7.64 -8.75
N THR A 215 -11.23 -8.75 -8.79
CA THR A 215 -10.93 -9.43 -10.06
C THR A 215 -12.06 -10.32 -10.54
N ALA A 216 -13.19 -10.39 -9.81
CA ALA A 216 -14.38 -11.21 -10.05
C ALA A 216 -14.14 -12.74 -9.97
N LYS A 217 -12.95 -13.21 -9.58
CA LYS A 217 -12.61 -14.64 -9.54
C LYS A 217 -13.38 -15.45 -8.48
N TYR A 218 -13.97 -14.78 -7.49
CA TYR A 218 -14.75 -15.42 -6.41
C TYR A 218 -16.25 -15.43 -6.65
N ARG A 219 -16.76 -14.95 -7.80
CA ARG A 219 -18.21 -14.85 -8.09
C ARG A 219 -18.94 -16.19 -8.04
N ASN A 220 -18.33 -17.25 -8.54
CA ASN A 220 -19.01 -18.56 -8.68
C ASN A 220 -18.39 -19.64 -7.78
N SER A 221 -17.13 -19.50 -7.41
CA SER A 221 -16.39 -20.45 -6.57
C SER A 221 -15.11 -19.84 -6.04
N THR A 222 -14.49 -20.48 -5.08
CA THR A 222 -13.14 -20.09 -4.60
C THR A 222 -12.10 -20.90 -5.38
N PRO A 223 -11.34 -20.26 -6.31
CA PRO A 223 -10.30 -20.97 -7.06
C PRO A 223 -9.25 -21.58 -6.11
N PRO A 224 -8.81 -22.83 -6.34
CA PRO A 224 -7.92 -23.54 -5.42
C PRO A 224 -6.53 -22.91 -5.29
N ASP A 225 -6.09 -22.16 -6.29
CA ASP A 225 -4.84 -21.41 -6.31
C ASP A 225 -4.97 -19.96 -5.78
N SER A 226 -6.14 -19.58 -5.23
CA SER A 226 -6.43 -18.23 -4.75
C SER A 226 -6.08 -18.05 -3.26
N ARG A 227 -5.95 -16.78 -2.83
CA ARG A 227 -5.81 -16.44 -1.41
C ARG A 227 -6.98 -16.93 -0.56
N GLY A 228 -8.20 -16.97 -1.11
CA GLY A 228 -9.40 -17.44 -0.42
C GLY A 228 -9.39 -18.96 -0.15
N ALA A 229 -8.58 -19.73 -0.88
CA ALA A 229 -8.38 -21.17 -0.65
C ALA A 229 -7.16 -21.46 0.25
N SER A 230 -6.33 -20.46 0.55
CA SER A 230 -5.15 -20.61 1.41
C SER A 230 -5.55 -20.58 2.89
N GLU A 231 -5.16 -21.56 3.69
CA GLU A 231 -5.53 -21.68 5.10
C GLU A 231 -5.18 -20.39 5.90
N HIS A 232 -4.01 -19.80 5.65
CA HIS A 232 -3.56 -18.62 6.38
C HIS A 232 -4.06 -17.28 5.79
N LEU A 233 -4.48 -17.24 4.49
CA LEU A 233 -4.98 -16.01 3.84
C LEU A 233 -6.51 -15.98 3.67
N ALA A 234 -7.22 -17.11 3.83
CA ALA A 234 -8.68 -17.14 3.72
C ALA A 234 -9.37 -16.18 4.72
N PRO A 235 -8.96 -16.10 6.00
CA PRO A 235 -9.55 -15.13 6.94
C PRO A 235 -9.33 -13.67 6.51
N PHE A 236 -8.26 -13.40 5.76
CA PHE A 236 -7.98 -12.06 5.22
C PHE A 236 -8.92 -11.70 4.05
N VAL A 237 -9.39 -12.66 3.27
CA VAL A 237 -10.30 -12.44 2.13
C VAL A 237 -11.77 -12.45 2.55
N ALA A 238 -12.14 -13.29 3.52
CA ALA A 238 -13.50 -13.56 3.94
C ALA A 238 -14.38 -12.31 4.20
N PRO A 239 -13.87 -11.20 4.81
CA PRO A 239 -14.67 -9.99 5.04
C PRO A 239 -15.22 -9.33 3.77
N TYR A 240 -14.70 -9.68 2.59
CA TYR A 240 -15.11 -9.12 1.30
C TYR A 240 -15.89 -10.12 0.44
N LEU A 241 -16.43 -11.18 1.04
CA LEU A 241 -17.26 -12.19 0.35
C LEU A 241 -18.74 -12.10 0.78
N ASP A 242 -19.22 -10.91 1.13
CA ASP A 242 -20.61 -10.62 1.48
C ASP A 242 -21.44 -10.13 0.27
N ASP A 243 -22.75 -9.97 0.48
CA ASP A 243 -23.68 -9.50 -0.55
C ASP A 243 -23.37 -8.07 -1.04
N THR A 244 -22.81 -7.21 -0.17
CA THR A 244 -22.43 -5.85 -0.54
C THR A 244 -21.24 -5.86 -1.49
N ALA A 245 -20.22 -6.62 -1.15
CA ALA A 245 -19.07 -6.83 -2.03
C ALA A 245 -19.48 -7.46 -3.36
N SER A 246 -20.38 -8.44 -3.35
CA SER A 246 -20.89 -9.09 -4.57
C SER A 246 -21.54 -8.09 -5.53
N ARG A 247 -22.37 -7.16 -5.04
CA ARG A 247 -22.99 -6.10 -5.87
C ARG A 247 -21.95 -5.18 -6.49
N ILE A 248 -20.91 -4.81 -5.74
CA ILE A 248 -19.82 -3.97 -6.24
C ILE A 248 -19.03 -4.73 -7.32
N VAL A 249 -18.72 -6.01 -7.09
CA VAL A 249 -18.03 -6.86 -8.08
C VAL A 249 -18.84 -7.01 -9.37
N ASP A 250 -20.17 -7.15 -9.27
CA ASP A 250 -21.06 -7.22 -10.45
C ASP A 250 -21.06 -5.91 -11.24
N ALA A 251 -21.03 -4.76 -10.56
CA ALA A 251 -20.89 -3.47 -11.23
C ALA A 251 -19.53 -3.32 -11.92
N VAL A 252 -18.44 -3.73 -11.26
CA VAL A 252 -17.09 -3.76 -11.86
C VAL A 252 -17.04 -4.65 -13.09
N GLN A 253 -17.68 -5.85 -13.03
CA GLN A 253 -17.77 -6.76 -14.19
C GLN A 253 -18.56 -6.12 -15.34
N THR A 254 -19.71 -5.50 -15.05
CA THR A 254 -20.53 -4.81 -16.06
C THR A 254 -19.75 -3.69 -16.76
N ALA A 255 -19.02 -2.89 -15.99
CA ALA A 255 -18.16 -1.85 -16.53
C ALA A 255 -17.02 -2.43 -17.40
N ALA A 256 -16.43 -3.54 -16.95
CA ALA A 256 -15.38 -4.23 -17.68
C ALA A 256 -15.87 -4.78 -19.03
N ASP A 257 -17.04 -5.41 -19.04
CA ASP A 257 -17.68 -5.93 -20.26
C ASP A 257 -18.00 -4.80 -21.24
N GLY A 258 -18.54 -3.68 -20.76
CA GLY A 258 -18.87 -2.51 -21.57
C GLY A 258 -17.64 -1.83 -22.19
N LEU A 259 -16.49 -1.87 -21.50
CA LEU A 259 -15.22 -1.30 -21.97
C LEU A 259 -14.33 -2.31 -22.71
N ALA A 260 -14.74 -3.58 -22.83
CA ALA A 260 -13.94 -4.68 -23.37
C ALA A 260 -12.57 -4.84 -22.70
N VAL A 261 -12.53 -4.68 -21.36
CA VAL A 261 -11.35 -4.85 -20.51
C VAL A 261 -11.65 -5.84 -19.36
N THR A 262 -10.69 -6.10 -18.50
CA THR A 262 -10.89 -7.01 -17.35
C THR A 262 -11.39 -6.25 -16.12
N PRO A 263 -12.14 -6.92 -15.20
CA PRO A 263 -12.51 -6.36 -13.90
C PRO A 263 -11.31 -5.83 -13.09
N LEU A 264 -10.17 -6.52 -13.16
CA LEU A 264 -8.91 -6.09 -12.57
C LEU A 264 -8.50 -4.69 -13.05
N GLN A 265 -8.53 -4.47 -14.37
CA GLN A 265 -8.17 -3.18 -14.97
C GLN A 265 -9.12 -2.06 -14.53
N VAL A 266 -10.43 -2.31 -14.50
CA VAL A 266 -11.43 -1.34 -14.03
C VAL A 266 -11.18 -0.96 -12.58
N ALA A 267 -11.08 -1.94 -11.68
CA ALA A 267 -10.89 -1.69 -10.26
C ALA A 267 -9.56 -0.99 -9.96
N LEU A 268 -8.49 -1.36 -10.65
CA LEU A 268 -7.17 -0.76 -10.45
C LEU A 268 -7.09 0.65 -11.07
N ALA A 269 -7.70 0.90 -12.23
CA ALA A 269 -7.77 2.24 -12.83
C ALA A 269 -8.55 3.19 -11.92
N TRP A 270 -9.68 2.74 -11.36
CA TRP A 270 -10.49 3.54 -10.45
C TRP A 270 -9.67 4.05 -9.26
N VAL A 271 -8.95 3.17 -8.55
CA VAL A 271 -8.18 3.58 -7.37
C VAL A 271 -6.90 4.34 -7.73
N ARG A 272 -6.24 4.00 -8.85
CA ARG A 272 -5.03 4.67 -9.32
C ARG A 272 -5.24 6.16 -9.60
N ASP A 273 -6.40 6.49 -10.13
CA ASP A 273 -6.70 7.84 -10.60
C ASP A 273 -7.53 8.67 -9.59
N ARG A 274 -7.71 8.16 -8.35
CA ARG A 274 -8.33 8.94 -7.26
C ARG A 274 -7.44 10.10 -6.82
N PRO A 275 -8.05 11.25 -6.46
CA PRO A 275 -7.30 12.39 -5.91
C PRO A 275 -6.43 11.98 -4.72
N GLY A 276 -5.20 12.48 -4.64
CA GLY A 276 -4.27 12.20 -3.55
C GLY A 276 -3.57 10.85 -3.61
N VAL A 277 -4.00 9.93 -4.49
CA VAL A 277 -3.33 8.66 -4.71
C VAL A 277 -2.05 8.86 -5.49
N THR A 278 -0.93 8.47 -4.89
CA THR A 278 0.38 8.46 -5.56
C THR A 278 0.55 7.17 -6.34
N ALA A 279 0.44 6.01 -5.68
CA ALA A 279 0.64 4.71 -6.30
C ALA A 279 -0.10 3.61 -5.51
N PRO A 280 -1.10 2.92 -6.07
CA PRO A 280 -1.61 1.69 -5.49
C PRO A 280 -0.52 0.61 -5.55
N VAL A 281 -0.38 -0.14 -4.45
CA VAL A 281 0.58 -1.22 -4.29
C VAL A 281 -0.10 -2.54 -4.60
N ILE A 282 0.33 -3.19 -5.69
CA ILE A 282 -0.22 -4.47 -6.16
C ILE A 282 0.71 -5.62 -5.83
N GLY A 283 0.16 -6.76 -5.44
CA GLY A 283 0.90 -8.02 -5.30
C GLY A 283 0.61 -8.96 -6.47
N ALA A 284 1.64 -9.58 -7.01
CA ALA A 284 1.55 -10.64 -8.01
C ALA A 284 2.39 -11.83 -7.58
N ARG A 285 1.92 -13.06 -7.82
CA ARG A 285 2.66 -14.29 -7.51
C ARG A 285 3.50 -14.78 -8.69
N ASN A 286 3.20 -14.30 -9.90
CA ASN A 286 3.96 -14.60 -11.12
C ASN A 286 3.89 -13.43 -12.10
N ALA A 287 4.77 -13.45 -13.09
CA ALA A 287 4.89 -12.39 -14.11
C ALA A 287 3.61 -12.21 -14.94
N GLN A 288 2.84 -13.26 -15.20
CA GLN A 288 1.59 -13.18 -15.95
C GLN A 288 0.53 -12.33 -15.20
N GLN A 289 0.38 -12.55 -13.88
CA GLN A 289 -0.51 -11.74 -13.04
C GLN A 289 -0.08 -10.28 -13.01
N LEU A 290 1.23 -10.03 -12.92
CA LEU A 290 1.77 -8.67 -12.95
C LEU A 290 1.50 -8.00 -14.29
N THR A 291 1.80 -8.65 -15.39
CA THR A 291 1.56 -8.13 -16.75
C THR A 291 0.10 -7.77 -16.95
N ALA A 292 -0.82 -8.63 -16.50
CA ALA A 292 -2.26 -8.35 -16.54
C ALA A 292 -2.62 -7.11 -15.70
N ALA A 293 -1.99 -6.90 -14.54
CA ALA A 293 -2.22 -5.69 -13.73
C ALA A 293 -1.60 -4.44 -14.37
N LEU A 294 -0.41 -4.54 -14.92
CA LEU A 294 0.27 -3.41 -15.58
C LEU A 294 -0.41 -2.96 -16.88
N SER A 295 -1.24 -3.79 -17.51
CA SER A 295 -2.01 -3.38 -18.69
C SER A 295 -3.01 -2.23 -18.39
N VAL A 296 -3.30 -1.95 -17.12
CA VAL A 296 -4.08 -0.79 -16.68
C VAL A 296 -3.42 0.55 -17.06
N GLU A 297 -2.13 0.58 -17.34
CA GLU A 297 -1.41 1.81 -17.71
C GLU A 297 -2.02 2.52 -18.94
N ALA A 298 -2.61 1.77 -19.85
CA ALA A 298 -3.24 2.30 -21.07
C ALA A 298 -4.73 2.67 -20.88
N LEU A 299 -5.32 2.35 -19.71
CA LEU A 299 -6.74 2.55 -19.46
C LEU A 299 -6.99 3.84 -18.69
N SER A 300 -7.90 4.67 -19.20
CA SER A 300 -8.57 5.75 -18.45
C SER A 300 -10.05 5.45 -18.44
N LEU A 301 -10.66 5.44 -17.26
CA LEU A 301 -12.10 5.20 -17.14
C LEU A 301 -12.89 6.46 -17.56
N PRO A 302 -13.97 6.31 -18.34
CA PRO A 302 -14.92 7.40 -18.58
C PRO A 302 -15.55 7.91 -17.27
N ASP A 303 -15.88 9.21 -17.22
CA ASP A 303 -16.44 9.84 -16.01
C ASP A 303 -17.77 9.20 -15.57
N GLU A 304 -18.59 8.73 -16.54
CA GLU A 304 -19.86 8.06 -16.25
C GLU A 304 -19.61 6.72 -15.51
N ILE A 305 -18.61 5.98 -15.93
CA ILE A 305 -18.22 4.72 -15.28
C ILE A 305 -17.66 4.99 -13.89
N CYS A 306 -16.80 6.01 -13.74
CA CYS A 306 -16.30 6.41 -12.43
C CYS A 306 -17.45 6.76 -11.47
N ARG A 307 -18.43 7.57 -11.92
CA ARG A 307 -19.60 7.92 -11.11
C ARG A 307 -20.46 6.73 -10.75
N ALA A 308 -20.74 5.82 -11.69
CA ALA A 308 -21.52 4.62 -11.42
C ALA A 308 -20.83 3.70 -10.40
N LEU A 309 -19.48 3.57 -10.48
CA LEU A 309 -18.70 2.82 -9.51
C LEU A 309 -18.66 3.53 -8.14
N ASP A 310 -18.59 4.86 -8.12
CA ASP A 310 -18.67 5.66 -6.90
C ASP A 310 -20.01 5.47 -6.19
N ASP A 311 -21.12 5.49 -6.92
CA ASP A 311 -22.47 5.34 -6.38
C ASP A 311 -22.70 3.95 -5.77
N VAL A 312 -22.35 2.88 -6.51
CA VAL A 312 -22.56 1.50 -6.03
C VAL A 312 -21.69 1.13 -4.84
N SER A 313 -20.52 1.76 -4.70
CA SER A 313 -19.55 1.54 -3.63
C SER A 313 -19.56 2.62 -2.55
N ALA A 314 -20.53 3.55 -2.61
CA ALA A 314 -20.59 4.67 -1.69
C ALA A 314 -20.61 4.21 -0.22
N PRO A 315 -19.71 4.71 0.62
CA PRO A 315 -19.74 4.42 2.05
C PRO A 315 -20.98 5.05 2.69
N VAL A 316 -21.52 4.37 3.71
CA VAL A 316 -22.63 4.95 4.48
C VAL A 316 -22.06 6.03 5.40
N HIS A 317 -22.33 7.27 5.07
CA HIS A 317 -21.99 8.42 5.92
C HIS A 317 -22.93 8.49 7.12
N ARG A 318 -22.36 8.73 8.30
CA ARG A 318 -23.09 8.90 9.57
C ARG A 318 -22.55 10.15 10.28
N TYR A 319 -23.34 10.66 11.28
CA TYR A 319 -22.85 11.74 12.12
C TYR A 319 -21.40 11.52 12.56
N PRO A 320 -20.50 12.53 12.51
CA PRO A 320 -20.75 13.97 12.15
C PRO A 320 -20.59 14.32 10.65
N ASP A 321 -20.48 13.35 9.75
CA ASP A 321 -20.27 13.59 8.32
C ASP A 321 -21.57 14.03 7.63
N HIS A 322 -22.05 15.21 7.99
CA HIS A 322 -23.18 15.83 7.33
C HIS A 322 -22.69 16.84 6.27
N ASP A 323 -23.41 16.89 5.17
CA ASP A 323 -23.34 18.05 4.30
C ASP A 323 -24.08 19.21 4.98
N TRP A 324 -23.32 20.01 5.74
CA TRP A 324 -23.85 21.17 6.45
C TRP A 324 -24.39 22.25 5.52
N SER A 325 -24.13 22.16 4.20
CA SER A 325 -24.71 23.07 3.21
C SER A 325 -26.20 22.80 2.96
N THR A 326 -26.71 21.65 3.40
CA THR A 326 -28.11 21.25 3.24
C THR A 326 -28.97 21.51 4.48
N LEU A 327 -28.40 22.00 5.59
CA LEU A 327 -29.06 22.43 6.80
C LEU A 327 -29.20 23.96 6.84
#